data_9dfca4a070bd65f6556a105694d89111
#
_entry.id   9dfca4a070bd65f6556a105694d89111
#
_cell.length_a   1.000
_cell.length_b   1.000
_cell.length_c   1.000
_cell.angle_alpha   90.00
_cell.angle_beta   90.00
_cell.angle_gamma   90.00
#
_symmetry.space_group_name_H-M   'P 1'
#
loop_
_entity.id
_entity.type
_entity.pdbx_description
1 polymer ?
#
loop_
_entity_poly.entity_id
_entity_poly.type
_entity_poly.pdbx_seq_one_letter_code
_entity_poly.pdbx_strand_id
1 'polypeptide(L)'
;MNKENVRPSIEEFKIKFAKTFRFSPYPVYNSETTYEQNDVVLWLSGNYQWGAYKALQEATDILPSNETYWKEEPVNFDSFVMDSDIEEAMNEAQAWFPEYAPMIHEEYVTCFLLLTAHFLIKDWQATHQGMNASGSSGILTSRTVGKMSAGYAVSTLLQQYPQWQALVDTWWGLKAVTIMARYNVGNVVGVQGMFTPY
;
A
#
# COMPACT_ATOMS: atom_id res chain seq x y z
N MET A 1 16.87 -3.81 25.89
CA MET A 1 16.35 -2.57 25.28
C MET A 1 15.72 -2.97 23.96
N ASN A 2 14.40 -3.09 23.93
CA ASN A 2 13.70 -3.32 22.65
C ASN A 2 13.88 -2.03 21.83
N LYS A 3 14.55 -2.14 20.68
CA LYS A 3 14.50 -1.06 19.69
C LYS A 3 13.03 -0.94 19.30
N GLU A 4 12.46 0.25 19.44
CA GLU A 4 11.16 0.54 18.86
C GLU A 4 11.17 0.12 17.40
N ASN A 5 10.15 -0.63 16.98
CA ASN A 5 9.99 -0.99 15.59
C ASN A 5 9.62 0.28 14.81
N VAL A 6 10.62 0.90 14.23
CA VAL A 6 10.44 2.12 13.44
C VAL A 6 9.78 1.75 12.11
N ARG A 7 8.69 2.45 11.78
CA ARG A 7 8.01 2.32 10.49
C ARG A 7 8.99 2.55 9.34
N PRO A 8 9.03 1.68 8.33
CA PRO A 8 9.83 1.90 7.13
C PRO A 8 9.42 3.17 6.38
N SER A 9 10.34 3.75 5.63
CA SER A 9 10.09 4.89 4.77
C SER A 9 9.52 4.48 3.39
N ILE A 10 8.92 5.44 2.68
CA ILE A 10 8.48 5.25 1.27
C ILE A 10 9.67 4.87 0.39
N GLU A 11 10.84 5.46 0.62
CA GLU A 11 12.05 5.14 -0.16
C GLU A 11 12.50 3.69 0.02
N GLU A 12 12.44 3.15 1.26
CA GLU A 12 12.73 1.74 1.51
C GLU A 12 11.74 0.82 0.76
N PHE A 13 10.46 1.21 0.69
CA PHE A 13 9.47 0.51 -0.10
C PHE A 13 9.83 0.53 -1.59
N LYS A 14 10.12 1.70 -2.15
CA LYS A 14 10.49 1.87 -3.55
C LYS A 14 11.73 1.04 -3.92
N ILE A 15 12.77 1.09 -3.08
CA ILE A 15 13.99 0.29 -3.29
C ILE A 15 13.66 -1.21 -3.32
N LYS A 16 12.90 -1.70 -2.35
CA LYS A 16 12.56 -3.13 -2.24
C LYS A 16 11.73 -3.62 -3.41
N PHE A 17 10.81 -2.81 -3.90
CA PHE A 17 9.83 -3.19 -4.92
C PHE A 17 10.05 -2.52 -6.29
N ALA A 18 11.25 -1.97 -6.54
CA ALA A 18 11.60 -1.29 -7.79
C ALA A 18 11.39 -2.15 -9.07
N LYS A 19 11.43 -3.48 -8.93
CA LYS A 19 11.18 -4.42 -10.05
C LYS A 19 9.71 -4.85 -10.15
N THR A 20 8.90 -4.54 -9.15
CA THR A 20 7.51 -5.00 -9.07
C THR A 20 6.55 -3.90 -9.46
N PHE A 21 6.77 -2.68 -8.97
CA PHE A 21 5.94 -1.52 -9.23
C PHE A 21 6.67 -0.50 -10.09
N ARG A 22 5.92 0.17 -10.93
CA ARG A 22 6.38 1.35 -11.66
C ARG A 22 5.99 2.58 -10.84
N PHE A 23 6.96 3.21 -10.21
CA PHE A 23 6.74 4.43 -9.43
C PHE A 23 6.69 5.67 -10.31
N SER A 24 5.98 6.69 -9.83
CA SER A 24 5.93 7.98 -10.50
C SER A 24 7.35 8.56 -10.68
N PRO A 25 7.72 8.97 -11.89
CA PRO A 25 8.98 9.67 -12.11
C PRO A 25 8.87 11.16 -11.77
N TYR A 26 7.67 11.65 -11.47
CA TYR A 26 7.41 13.07 -11.27
C TYR A 26 7.26 13.37 -9.78
N PRO A 27 7.98 14.39 -9.25
CA PRO A 27 7.80 14.85 -7.88
C PRO A 27 6.45 15.55 -7.71
N VAL A 28 5.92 15.53 -6.50
CA VAL A 28 4.78 16.39 -6.12
C VAL A 28 5.27 17.83 -6.00
N TYR A 29 4.47 18.77 -6.50
CA TYR A 29 4.78 20.21 -6.40
C TYR A 29 5.02 20.62 -4.93
N ASN A 30 6.10 21.39 -4.74
CA ASN A 30 6.44 21.99 -3.47
C ASN A 30 6.77 23.49 -3.70
N SER A 31 6.09 24.39 -3.00
CA SER A 31 6.28 25.84 -3.12
C SER A 31 7.69 26.32 -2.76
N GLU A 32 8.42 25.57 -1.95
CA GLU A 32 9.78 25.89 -1.54
C GLU A 32 10.85 25.49 -2.58
N THR A 33 10.44 24.79 -3.63
CA THR A 33 11.36 24.29 -4.67
C THR A 33 11.35 25.22 -5.87
N THR A 34 12.54 25.52 -6.41
CA THR A 34 12.69 26.19 -7.71
C THR A 34 12.68 25.14 -8.81
N TYR A 35 11.77 25.28 -9.74
CA TYR A 35 11.66 24.42 -10.92
C TYR A 35 12.22 25.11 -12.14
N GLU A 36 13.02 24.38 -12.90
CA GLU A 36 13.58 24.86 -14.16
C GLU A 36 12.61 24.65 -15.33
N GLN A 37 12.87 25.31 -16.45
CA GLN A 37 12.10 25.10 -17.66
C GLN A 37 12.12 23.62 -18.11
N ASN A 38 10.95 23.05 -18.36
CA ASN A 38 10.67 21.65 -18.70
C ASN A 38 10.59 20.68 -17.53
N ASP A 39 10.79 21.11 -16.29
CA ASP A 39 10.47 20.26 -15.13
C ASP A 39 8.97 19.92 -15.14
N VAL A 40 8.67 18.68 -14.76
CA VAL A 40 7.28 18.21 -14.65
C VAL A 40 7.02 17.84 -13.22
N VAL A 41 5.90 18.34 -12.69
CA VAL A 41 5.46 18.08 -11.32
C VAL A 41 4.03 17.55 -11.30
N LEU A 42 3.69 16.81 -10.27
CA LEU A 42 2.32 16.44 -9.95
C LEU A 42 1.73 17.49 -8.99
N TRP A 43 0.51 17.90 -9.25
CA TRP A 43 -0.20 18.83 -8.38
C TRP A 43 -1.65 18.42 -8.20
N LEU A 44 -2.11 18.45 -6.95
CA LEU A 44 -3.50 18.21 -6.59
C LEU A 44 -4.27 19.53 -6.65
N SER A 45 -5.15 19.66 -7.61
CA SER A 45 -5.99 20.86 -7.77
C SER A 45 -6.98 21.03 -6.62
N GLY A 46 -7.54 22.22 -6.50
CA GLY A 46 -8.60 22.50 -5.51
C GLY A 46 -9.89 21.66 -5.67
N ASN A 47 -10.05 20.99 -6.82
CA ASN A 47 -11.12 20.03 -7.08
C ASN A 47 -10.75 18.59 -6.74
N TYR A 48 -9.66 18.36 -6.01
CA TYR A 48 -9.14 17.04 -5.65
C TYR A 48 -8.79 16.17 -6.87
N GLN A 49 -8.37 16.78 -7.97
CA GLN A 49 -7.90 16.09 -9.16
C GLN A 49 -6.39 16.25 -9.31
N TRP A 50 -5.70 15.12 -9.47
CA TRP A 50 -4.29 15.14 -9.81
C TRP A 50 -4.10 15.56 -11.26
N GLY A 51 -3.15 16.48 -11.48
CA GLY A 51 -2.67 16.88 -12.79
C GLY A 51 -1.15 16.86 -12.82
N ALA A 52 -0.59 16.65 -14.00
CA ALA A 52 0.84 16.84 -14.24
C ALA A 52 1.03 18.17 -14.95
N TYR A 53 2.00 18.96 -14.51
CA TYR A 53 2.23 20.30 -15.02
C TYR A 53 3.72 20.47 -15.34
N LYS A 54 3.98 20.95 -16.55
CA LYS A 54 5.31 21.21 -17.06
C LYS A 54 5.63 22.69 -16.91
N ALA A 55 6.78 23.01 -16.33
CA ALA A 55 7.27 24.37 -16.21
C ALA A 55 7.64 24.92 -17.61
N LEU A 56 7.10 26.07 -17.96
CA LEU A 56 7.40 26.79 -19.21
C LEU A 56 8.62 27.70 -19.05
N GLN A 57 8.90 28.11 -17.83
CA GLN A 57 10.04 28.92 -17.43
C GLN A 57 10.34 28.64 -15.96
N GLU A 58 11.43 29.23 -15.43
CA GLU A 58 11.77 29.10 -14.02
C GLU A 58 10.61 29.58 -13.15
N ALA A 59 10.23 28.75 -12.16
CA ALA A 59 9.12 29.00 -11.25
C ALA A 59 9.49 28.63 -9.82
N THR A 60 9.37 29.59 -8.91
CA THR A 60 9.52 29.40 -7.46
C THR A 60 8.31 29.99 -6.80
N ASP A 61 7.66 29.24 -5.90
CA ASP A 61 6.44 29.65 -5.17
C ASP A 61 5.28 30.08 -6.12
N ILE A 62 5.24 29.51 -7.32
CA ILE A 62 4.20 29.79 -8.31
C ILE A 62 3.38 28.52 -8.55
N LEU A 63 2.11 28.53 -8.14
CA LEU A 63 1.22 27.40 -8.25
C LEU A 63 1.04 26.92 -9.70
N PRO A 64 0.93 25.61 -9.94
CA PRO A 64 0.70 25.03 -11.26
C PRO A 64 -0.59 25.47 -11.97
N SER A 65 -1.51 26.12 -11.27
CA SER A 65 -2.69 26.77 -11.87
C SER A 65 -2.38 28.04 -12.67
N ASN A 66 -1.15 28.57 -12.58
CA ASN A 66 -0.74 29.75 -13.34
C ASN A 66 -0.25 29.36 -14.74
N GLU A 67 -1.10 29.50 -15.74
CA GLU A 67 -0.85 29.13 -17.14
C GLU A 67 0.33 29.90 -17.78
N THR A 68 0.78 31.01 -17.22
CA THR A 68 1.97 31.73 -17.70
C THR A 68 3.26 30.99 -17.41
N TYR A 69 3.29 30.25 -16.32
CA TYR A 69 4.48 29.52 -15.84
C TYR A 69 4.37 28.01 -16.04
N TRP A 70 3.14 27.50 -16.12
CA TRP A 70 2.90 26.06 -16.17
C TRP A 70 1.96 25.70 -17.31
N LYS A 71 2.18 24.53 -17.88
CA LYS A 71 1.30 23.91 -18.86
C LYS A 71 0.93 22.52 -18.40
N GLU A 72 -0.36 22.20 -18.46
CA GLU A 72 -0.83 20.85 -18.22
C GLU A 72 -0.21 19.87 -19.20
N GLU A 73 0.34 18.77 -18.70
CA GLU A 73 0.95 17.70 -19.48
C GLU A 73 0.05 16.45 -19.36
N PRO A 74 -0.35 15.85 -20.48
CA PRO A 74 -1.18 14.66 -20.45
C PRO A 74 -0.38 13.48 -19.91
N VAL A 75 -0.73 13.02 -18.72
CA VAL A 75 -0.09 11.89 -18.05
C VAL A 75 -1.15 10.84 -17.72
N ASN A 76 -0.84 9.58 -18.02
CA ASN A 76 -1.69 8.47 -17.58
C ASN A 76 -1.31 8.06 -16.16
N PHE A 77 -2.08 8.51 -15.17
CA PHE A 77 -1.88 8.22 -13.76
C PHE A 77 -2.03 6.72 -13.43
N ASP A 78 -2.84 5.98 -14.19
CA ASP A 78 -3.00 4.54 -14.01
C ASP A 78 -1.75 3.74 -14.39
N SER A 79 -0.75 4.37 -14.96
CA SER A 79 0.47 3.71 -15.41
C SER A 79 1.57 3.62 -14.37
N PHE A 80 1.42 4.26 -13.22
CA PHE A 80 2.41 4.29 -12.14
C PHE A 80 1.76 4.47 -10.76
N VAL A 81 2.52 4.15 -9.73
CA VAL A 81 2.15 4.32 -8.33
C VAL A 81 2.70 5.65 -7.82
N MET A 82 1.86 6.44 -7.16
CA MET A 82 2.24 7.69 -6.52
C MET A 82 2.69 7.47 -5.07
N ASP A 83 3.42 8.42 -4.52
CA ASP A 83 3.84 8.37 -3.12
C ASP A 83 2.66 8.42 -2.14
N SER A 84 1.57 9.11 -2.52
CA SER A 84 0.31 9.12 -1.77
C SER A 84 -0.30 7.73 -1.64
N ASP A 85 -0.28 6.94 -2.71
CA ASP A 85 -0.84 5.59 -2.72
C ASP A 85 -0.03 4.65 -1.82
N ILE A 86 1.31 4.82 -1.85
CA ILE A 86 2.21 4.08 -0.94
C ILE A 86 1.95 4.46 0.51
N GLU A 87 1.79 5.77 0.80
CA GLU A 87 1.52 6.26 2.16
C GLU A 87 0.20 5.72 2.70
N GLU A 88 -0.85 5.69 1.89
CA GLU A 88 -2.15 5.13 2.26
C GLU A 88 -2.03 3.63 2.57
N ALA A 89 -1.41 2.86 1.68
CA ALA A 89 -1.17 1.43 1.90
C ALA A 89 -0.27 1.16 3.13
N MET A 90 0.68 2.06 3.44
CA MET A 90 1.49 1.98 4.67
C MET A 90 0.67 2.24 5.93
N ASN A 91 -0.30 3.15 5.87
CA ASN A 91 -1.20 3.42 6.98
C ASN A 91 -2.11 2.23 7.26
N GLU A 92 -2.61 1.56 6.22
CA GLU A 92 -3.34 0.31 6.37
C GLU A 92 -2.47 -0.81 6.96
N ALA A 93 -1.24 -0.96 6.45
CA ALA A 93 -0.30 -1.94 6.99
C ALA A 93 0.00 -1.70 8.48
N GLN A 94 0.14 -0.43 8.89
CA GLN A 94 0.38 -0.06 10.29
C GLN A 94 -0.73 -0.54 11.22
N ALA A 95 -1.98 -0.55 10.79
CA ALA A 95 -3.12 -0.98 11.60
C ALA A 95 -3.04 -2.48 12.02
N TRP A 96 -2.24 -3.28 11.33
CA TRP A 96 -2.02 -4.69 11.63
C TRP A 96 -0.96 -4.95 12.69
N PHE A 97 -0.16 -3.93 13.05
CA PHE A 97 0.89 -4.06 14.05
C PHE A 97 0.48 -3.39 15.35
N PRO A 98 0.56 -4.09 16.48
CA PRO A 98 0.45 -3.45 17.79
C PRO A 98 1.65 -2.50 17.98
N GLU A 99 1.47 -1.52 18.87
CA GLU A 99 2.53 -0.54 19.21
C GLU A 99 3.87 -1.21 19.56
N TYR A 100 3.79 -2.40 20.18
CA TYR A 100 4.96 -3.22 20.53
C TYR A 100 4.84 -4.60 19.88
N ALA A 101 5.10 -4.69 18.59
CA ALA A 101 5.15 -5.98 17.91
C ALA A 101 6.34 -6.80 18.43
N PRO A 102 6.14 -8.05 18.90
CA PRO A 102 7.22 -8.88 19.45
C PRO A 102 8.12 -9.46 18.35
N MET A 103 8.46 -8.68 17.35
CA MET A 103 9.23 -9.08 16.19
C MET A 103 10.63 -8.49 16.23
N ILE A 104 11.61 -9.21 15.68
CA ILE A 104 12.91 -8.61 15.41
C ILE A 104 12.77 -7.55 14.32
N HIS A 105 13.57 -6.50 14.41
CA HIS A 105 13.41 -5.31 13.55
C HIS A 105 13.42 -5.64 12.05
N GLU A 106 14.35 -6.48 11.57
CA GLU A 106 14.45 -6.84 10.15
C GLU A 106 13.20 -7.59 9.65
N GLU A 107 12.62 -8.46 10.47
CA GLU A 107 11.38 -9.17 10.12
C GLU A 107 10.15 -8.26 10.20
N TYR A 108 10.12 -7.34 11.16
CA TYR A 108 9.10 -6.30 11.22
C TYR A 108 9.08 -5.46 9.95
N VAL A 109 10.24 -4.87 9.58
CA VAL A 109 10.38 -4.08 8.35
C VAL A 109 9.96 -4.90 7.12
N THR A 110 10.42 -6.15 7.04
CA THR A 110 10.08 -7.02 5.91
C THR A 110 8.59 -7.30 5.85
N CYS A 111 7.96 -7.63 6.97
CA CYS A 111 6.54 -7.93 7.06
C CYS A 111 5.69 -6.69 6.76
N PHE A 112 6.06 -5.54 7.31
CA PHE A 112 5.41 -4.26 7.05
C PHE A 112 5.40 -3.91 5.57
N LEU A 113 6.56 -3.97 4.91
CA LEU A 113 6.68 -3.67 3.47
C LEU A 113 5.91 -4.68 2.60
N LEU A 114 5.81 -5.93 3.01
CA LEU A 114 4.99 -6.95 2.33
C LEU A 114 3.49 -6.65 2.46
N LEU A 115 3.03 -6.22 3.63
CA LEU A 115 1.64 -5.79 3.83
C LEU A 115 1.32 -4.53 3.03
N THR A 116 2.22 -3.55 3.02
CA THR A 116 2.10 -2.36 2.16
C THR A 116 1.91 -2.75 0.69
N ALA A 117 2.73 -3.67 0.18
CA ALA A 117 2.59 -4.16 -1.20
C ALA A 117 1.26 -4.91 -1.43
N HIS A 118 0.77 -5.63 -0.42
CA HIS A 118 -0.52 -6.30 -0.47
C HIS A 118 -1.67 -5.30 -0.61
N PHE A 119 -1.76 -4.28 0.25
CA PHE A 119 -2.81 -3.27 0.22
C PHE A 119 -2.76 -2.46 -1.05
N LEU A 120 -1.58 -1.99 -1.45
CA LEU A 120 -1.40 -1.24 -2.69
C LEU A 120 -1.93 -1.99 -3.92
N ILE A 121 -1.71 -3.31 -4.02
CA ILE A 121 -2.27 -4.13 -5.11
C ILE A 121 -3.78 -4.27 -5.00
N LYS A 122 -4.32 -4.39 -3.78
CA LYS A 122 -5.77 -4.49 -3.57
C LYS A 122 -6.47 -3.22 -4.01
N ASP A 123 -5.93 -2.06 -3.65
CA ASP A 123 -6.49 -0.76 -4.03
C ASP A 123 -6.40 -0.54 -5.54
N TRP A 124 -5.25 -0.89 -6.13
CA TRP A 124 -5.08 -0.83 -7.57
C TRP A 124 -6.08 -1.74 -8.31
N GLN A 125 -6.29 -2.96 -7.83
CA GLN A 125 -7.29 -3.87 -8.39
C GLN A 125 -8.72 -3.35 -8.24
N ALA A 126 -9.07 -2.79 -7.08
CA ALA A 126 -10.38 -2.22 -6.82
C ALA A 126 -10.66 -1.04 -7.77
N THR A 127 -9.68 -0.17 -7.98
CA THR A 127 -9.80 1.00 -8.87
C THR A 127 -9.95 0.59 -10.34
N HIS A 128 -9.14 -0.36 -10.82
CA HIS A 128 -9.14 -0.75 -12.24
C HIS A 128 -10.26 -1.70 -12.63
N GLN A 129 -10.75 -2.51 -11.69
CA GLN A 129 -11.86 -3.42 -11.96
C GLN A 129 -13.24 -2.76 -11.79
N GLY A 130 -13.27 -1.50 -11.32
CA GLY A 130 -14.48 -0.77 -11.00
C GLY A 130 -15.20 -1.32 -9.78
N MET A 131 -16.18 -0.59 -9.25
CA MET A 131 -16.99 -1.01 -8.08
C MET A 131 -17.78 -2.31 -8.29
N ASN A 132 -17.82 -2.85 -9.51
CA ASN A 132 -18.41 -4.14 -9.82
C ASN A 132 -17.49 -5.33 -9.52
N ALA A 133 -16.29 -5.10 -9.06
CA ALA A 133 -15.43 -6.12 -8.47
C ALA A 133 -15.92 -6.53 -7.07
N SER A 134 -17.21 -6.68 -6.89
CA SER A 134 -17.78 -7.51 -5.82
C SER A 134 -17.49 -9.01 -6.07
N GLY A 135 -16.45 -9.27 -6.88
CA GLY A 135 -15.80 -10.57 -6.89
C GLY A 135 -15.25 -10.78 -5.50
N SER A 136 -15.97 -11.59 -4.71
CA SER A 136 -15.59 -12.06 -3.41
C SER A 136 -14.07 -12.27 -3.37
N SER A 137 -13.36 -11.40 -2.66
CA SER A 137 -11.98 -11.63 -2.22
C SER A 137 -11.95 -12.74 -1.16
N GLY A 138 -12.77 -13.76 -1.40
CA GLY A 138 -12.78 -14.96 -0.59
C GLY A 138 -11.67 -15.90 -1.07
N ILE A 139 -11.10 -16.64 -0.16
CA ILE A 139 -10.19 -17.73 -0.48
C ILE A 139 -10.94 -18.63 -1.48
N LEU A 140 -10.38 -18.76 -2.69
CA LEU A 140 -10.88 -19.74 -3.66
C LEU A 140 -10.68 -21.14 -3.07
N THR A 141 -11.72 -21.68 -2.46
CA THR A 141 -11.72 -23.05 -1.95
C THR A 141 -11.89 -24.09 -3.06
N SER A 142 -12.43 -23.66 -4.20
CA SER A 142 -12.52 -24.51 -5.39
C SER A 142 -12.62 -23.70 -6.67
N ARG A 143 -12.06 -24.20 -7.75
CA ARG A 143 -12.20 -23.66 -9.09
C ARG A 143 -12.57 -24.80 -10.03
N THR A 144 -13.66 -24.64 -10.76
CA THR A 144 -14.08 -25.59 -11.79
C THR A 144 -13.90 -24.94 -13.17
N VAL A 145 -13.16 -25.61 -14.05
CA VAL A 145 -12.97 -25.19 -15.45
C VAL A 145 -13.35 -26.38 -16.33
N GLY A 146 -14.52 -26.30 -16.95
CA GLY A 146 -15.08 -27.43 -17.74
C GLY A 146 -15.36 -28.64 -16.86
N LYS A 147 -14.73 -29.79 -17.19
CA LYS A 147 -14.83 -31.03 -16.39
C LYS A 147 -13.75 -31.18 -15.31
N MET A 148 -12.85 -30.20 -15.15
CA MET A 148 -11.79 -30.22 -14.14
C MET A 148 -12.19 -29.35 -12.98
N SER A 149 -12.18 -29.90 -11.76
CA SER A 149 -12.32 -29.15 -10.51
C SER A 149 -11.05 -29.30 -9.69
N ALA A 150 -10.52 -28.19 -9.20
CA ALA A 150 -9.42 -28.17 -8.24
C ALA A 150 -9.96 -27.67 -6.90
N GLY A 151 -9.84 -28.49 -5.87
CA GLY A 151 -10.12 -28.09 -4.49
C GLY A 151 -8.85 -27.58 -3.83
N TYR A 152 -8.95 -26.48 -3.13
CA TYR A 152 -7.84 -25.91 -2.33
C TYR A 152 -8.13 -26.15 -0.85
N ALA A 153 -7.21 -26.82 -0.16
CA ALA A 153 -7.31 -26.97 1.28
C ALA A 153 -7.08 -25.62 1.95
N VAL A 154 -8.04 -25.17 2.74
CA VAL A 154 -7.83 -24.02 3.62
C VAL A 154 -6.76 -24.41 4.66
N SER A 155 -5.69 -23.65 4.73
CA SER A 155 -4.60 -23.89 5.67
C SER A 155 -5.15 -23.93 7.11
N THR A 156 -4.69 -24.86 7.92
CA THR A 156 -5.01 -24.89 9.36
C THR A 156 -4.67 -23.58 10.08
N LEU A 157 -3.67 -22.87 9.59
CA LEU A 157 -3.30 -21.55 10.03
C LEU A 157 -4.46 -20.55 9.87
N LEU A 158 -5.14 -20.55 8.73
CA LEU A 158 -6.28 -19.64 8.48
C LEU A 158 -7.53 -20.03 9.26
N GLN A 159 -7.67 -21.30 9.61
CA GLN A 159 -8.74 -21.75 10.50
C GLN A 159 -8.52 -21.24 11.92
N GLN A 160 -7.27 -21.15 12.36
CA GLN A 160 -6.90 -20.60 13.68
C GLN A 160 -6.98 -19.06 13.72
N TYR A 161 -6.72 -18.40 12.60
CA TYR A 161 -6.66 -16.93 12.49
C TYR A 161 -7.55 -16.42 11.35
N PRO A 162 -8.88 -16.43 11.53
CA PRO A 162 -9.81 -16.01 10.49
C PRO A 162 -9.58 -14.58 9.99
N GLN A 163 -9.06 -13.69 10.86
CA GLN A 163 -8.74 -12.31 10.51
C GLN A 163 -7.66 -12.18 9.43
N TRP A 164 -6.81 -13.20 9.25
CA TRP A 164 -5.78 -13.18 8.21
C TRP A 164 -6.30 -13.60 6.84
N GLN A 165 -7.56 -14.00 6.74
CA GLN A 165 -8.17 -14.43 5.48
C GLN A 165 -8.06 -13.34 4.39
N ALA A 166 -8.26 -12.08 4.77
CA ALA A 166 -8.17 -10.96 3.85
C ALA A 166 -6.74 -10.73 3.31
N LEU A 167 -5.71 -11.20 4.03
CA LEU A 167 -4.32 -10.99 3.66
C LEU A 167 -3.75 -12.04 2.71
N VAL A 168 -4.36 -13.22 2.60
CA VAL A 168 -3.78 -14.35 1.86
C VAL A 168 -4.17 -14.42 0.38
N ASP A 169 -4.94 -13.49 -0.13
CA ASP A 169 -5.35 -13.42 -1.52
C ASP A 169 -4.27 -12.83 -2.45
N THR A 170 -3.20 -12.31 -1.89
CA THR A 170 -1.99 -11.95 -2.65
C THR A 170 -0.76 -12.71 -2.15
N TRP A 171 0.23 -12.85 -3.04
CA TRP A 171 1.51 -13.47 -2.70
C TRP A 171 2.26 -12.74 -1.57
N TRP A 172 2.19 -11.40 -1.56
CA TRP A 172 2.84 -10.58 -0.53
C TRP A 172 2.16 -10.73 0.82
N GLY A 173 0.83 -10.69 0.83
CA GLY A 173 0.06 -10.90 2.06
C GLY A 173 0.27 -12.30 2.64
N LEU A 174 0.31 -13.35 1.81
CA LEU A 174 0.63 -14.71 2.26
C LEU A 174 2.02 -14.79 2.92
N LYS A 175 3.03 -14.15 2.34
CA LYS A 175 4.37 -14.07 2.95
C LYS A 175 4.35 -13.32 4.28
N ALA A 176 3.63 -12.20 4.34
CA ALA A 176 3.50 -11.41 5.57
C ALA A 176 2.86 -12.25 6.68
N VAL A 177 1.74 -12.93 6.40
CA VAL A 177 1.06 -13.83 7.34
C VAL A 177 1.99 -14.95 7.84
N THR A 178 2.84 -15.49 6.96
CA THR A 178 3.81 -16.51 7.36
C THR A 178 4.85 -15.98 8.37
N ILE A 179 5.22 -14.72 8.27
CA ILE A 179 6.10 -14.06 9.24
C ILE A 179 5.32 -13.77 10.54
N MET A 180 4.13 -13.16 10.43
CA MET A 180 3.28 -12.80 11.56
C MET A 180 2.95 -14.01 12.44
N ALA A 181 2.70 -15.16 11.82
CA ALA A 181 2.36 -16.40 12.51
C ALA A 181 3.46 -16.87 13.49
N ARG A 182 4.72 -16.64 13.16
CA ARG A 182 5.85 -17.00 14.05
C ARG A 182 5.88 -16.20 15.35
N TYR A 183 5.29 -15.02 15.32
CA TYR A 183 5.30 -14.07 16.44
C TYR A 183 3.93 -13.91 17.11
N ASN A 184 2.92 -14.67 16.69
CA ASN A 184 1.53 -14.53 17.15
C ASN A 184 1.00 -13.09 17.00
N VAL A 185 1.47 -12.35 16.03
CA VAL A 185 1.00 -10.98 15.73
C VAL A 185 -0.43 -11.06 15.22
N GLY A 186 -1.31 -10.20 15.70
CA GLY A 186 -2.75 -10.23 15.36
C GLY A 186 -3.64 -11.02 16.32
N ASN A 187 -3.07 -11.69 17.32
CA ASN A 187 -3.85 -12.38 18.35
C ASN A 187 -4.37 -11.44 19.46
N VAL A 188 -3.98 -10.18 19.49
CA VAL A 188 -4.22 -9.27 20.61
C VAL A 188 -5.62 -8.63 20.61
N VAL A 189 -6.44 -8.86 19.59
CA VAL A 189 -7.77 -8.23 19.49
C VAL A 189 -8.87 -8.94 20.32
N GLY A 190 -8.52 -9.97 21.07
CA GLY A 190 -9.54 -10.83 21.72
C GLY A 190 -9.56 -10.90 23.25
N VAL A 191 -8.70 -10.23 24.00
CA VAL A 191 -8.62 -10.45 25.48
C VAL A 191 -8.62 -9.16 26.30
N GLN A 192 -9.34 -8.14 25.88
CA GLN A 192 -9.70 -7.02 26.76
C GLN A 192 -11.12 -7.14 27.31
N GLY A 193 -11.41 -8.25 27.92
CA GLY A 193 -12.71 -8.37 28.54
C GLY A 193 -12.91 -9.68 29.27
N MET A 194 -12.21 -9.89 30.37
CA MET A 194 -12.66 -10.72 31.50
C MET A 194 -11.55 -10.90 32.56
N PHE A 195 -11.26 -9.87 33.32
CA PHE A 195 -10.83 -10.00 34.68
C PHE A 195 -11.54 -8.93 35.49
N THR A 196 -12.75 -9.24 35.97
CA THR A 196 -13.27 -8.64 37.16
C THR A 196 -12.72 -9.49 38.30
N PRO A 197 -11.85 -8.96 39.18
CA PRO A 197 -11.54 -9.63 40.42
C PRO A 197 -12.76 -9.51 41.34
N TYR A 198 -13.18 -10.63 41.92
CA TYR A 198 -14.06 -10.70 43.08
C TYR A 198 -13.33 -10.22 44.31
#